data_0f66e435901c78523a2f074a3d85adb0
#
_entry.id   0f66e435901c78523a2f074a3d85adb0
#
_cell.length_a   1.000
_cell.length_b   1.000
_cell.length_c   1.000
_cell.angle_alpha   90.00
_cell.angle_beta   90.00
_cell.angle_gamma   90.00
#
_symmetry.space_group_name_H-M   'P 1'
#
loop_
_entity.id
_entity.type
_entity.pdbx_description
1 polymer ?
#
loop_
_entity_poly.entity_id
_entity_poly.type
_entity_poly.pdbx_seq_one_letter_code
_entity_poly.pdbx_strand_id
1 'polypeptide(L)'
;MPPTFDRTTPIVDFGATSAPLRREAHRWLVWPALAYKVLLPSRSSTPFNVFQRAVLDMCRAGVRNAEEIARRLALPLDLTSFVIEQLSSIGMLDEARAPRYRALRLMNHDDEPTEVQDAGYVFVDEVDGRRVWPRVHRGSLPIVDAEFEHSKAKFQRGTPGRPEQVLANVVWPGSGAQPSAPSAYEAQRAARHHARRVRAFRREVSRGDANDVLDGLKSAGLRVIDVEPEPIFVASYVFLPKDARQRSWLVADPLGLGVSDVLRSGVTKLAKERKYGLAELLEKVAGQAWHVDEGDLALYLAEATKAATERVERRLGDAATLLPADVVARLADADVRLEGAQTAKPIEDFLGNAYAAFESVFGWIVSLYPDPSLFSALGHNAPENARVLQRVGVSDLLCK
;
A
#
# COMPACT_ATOMS: atom_id res chain seq x y z
N MET A 1 -3.00 -23.22 12.71
CA MET A 1 -2.48 -22.67 14.00
C MET A 1 -2.15 -21.21 13.80
N PRO A 2 -2.30 -20.33 14.79
CA PRO A 2 -1.82 -18.97 14.63
C PRO A 2 -0.31 -18.97 14.34
N PRO A 3 0.18 -18.11 13.44
CA PRO A 3 1.61 -18.00 13.16
C PRO A 3 2.34 -17.58 14.43
N THR A 4 3.39 -18.30 14.76
CA THR A 4 4.17 -18.05 15.98
C THR A 4 5.46 -17.36 15.61
N PHE A 5 5.71 -16.21 16.25
CA PHE A 5 7.00 -15.53 16.13
C PHE A 5 7.93 -16.04 17.24
N ASP A 6 9.09 -16.50 16.84
CA ASP A 6 10.12 -16.99 17.73
C ASP A 6 11.52 -16.63 17.21
N ARG A 7 12.55 -17.17 17.86
CA ARG A 7 13.95 -16.93 17.49
C ARG A 7 14.38 -17.59 16.17
N THR A 8 13.52 -18.41 15.56
CA THR A 8 13.76 -19.05 14.27
C THR A 8 13.06 -18.31 13.14
N THR A 9 12.19 -17.34 13.47
CA THR A 9 11.47 -16.52 12.49
C THR A 9 12.47 -15.73 11.64
N PRO A 10 12.43 -15.85 10.31
CA PRO A 10 13.42 -15.24 9.43
C PRO A 10 13.35 -13.72 9.46
N ILE A 11 14.52 -13.08 9.35
CA ILE A 11 14.64 -11.64 9.12
C ILE A 11 14.77 -11.39 7.62
N VAL A 12 13.98 -10.46 7.11
CA VAL A 12 14.00 -10.01 5.71
C VAL A 12 14.59 -8.60 5.65
N ASP A 13 15.68 -8.43 4.89
CA ASP A 13 16.29 -7.12 4.63
C ASP A 13 16.16 -6.74 3.15
N PHE A 14 15.22 -5.90 2.82
CA PHE A 14 15.02 -5.37 1.46
C PHE A 14 16.07 -4.32 1.04
N GLY A 15 17.09 -4.08 1.84
CA GLY A 15 18.12 -3.12 1.53
C GLY A 15 17.69 -1.65 1.70
N ALA A 16 16.93 -1.33 2.72
CA ALA A 16 16.38 0.00 3.03
C ALA A 16 17.39 1.18 3.03
N THR A 17 18.66 0.91 2.78
CA THR A 17 19.75 1.90 2.80
C THR A 17 19.93 2.72 1.53
N SER A 18 19.28 2.37 0.45
CA SER A 18 19.51 3.01 -0.86
C SER A 18 18.89 4.42 -0.97
N ALA A 19 18.11 4.84 0.01
CA ALA A 19 17.62 6.20 0.03
C ALA A 19 18.76 7.18 0.35
N PRO A 20 18.86 8.31 -0.36
CA PRO A 20 19.86 9.35 -0.09
C PRO A 20 19.51 10.13 1.19
N LEU A 21 19.00 9.44 2.20
CA LEU A 21 18.67 10.02 3.50
C LEU A 21 19.96 10.27 4.23
N ARG A 22 20.46 11.51 4.14
CA ARG A 22 21.55 11.98 4.99
C ARG A 22 21.10 11.88 6.43
N ARG A 23 21.68 10.93 7.16
CA ARG A 23 21.37 10.65 8.56
C ARG A 23 22.52 11.05 9.45
N GLU A 24 22.18 11.69 10.56
CA GLU A 24 23.14 12.06 11.60
C GLU A 24 23.31 10.89 12.59
N ALA A 25 22.20 10.29 13.02
CA ALA A 25 22.16 9.11 13.88
C ALA A 25 21.09 8.15 13.39
N HIS A 26 21.31 6.86 13.61
CA HIS A 26 20.30 5.84 13.32
C HIS A 26 20.42 4.65 14.27
N ARG A 27 19.31 3.92 14.45
CA ARG A 27 19.23 2.66 15.20
C ARG A 27 18.32 1.69 14.46
N TRP A 28 18.78 0.46 14.33
CA TRP A 28 18.06 -0.60 13.66
C TRP A 28 16.96 -1.18 14.54
N LEU A 29 15.88 -1.59 13.88
CA LEU A 29 14.79 -2.35 14.44
C LEU A 29 14.35 -3.44 13.47
N VAL A 30 13.79 -4.53 13.98
CA VAL A 30 13.11 -5.54 13.18
C VAL A 30 11.65 -5.60 13.63
N TRP A 31 10.77 -5.50 12.63
CA TRP A 31 9.34 -5.33 12.81
C TRP A 31 8.60 -6.59 12.39
N PRO A 32 7.67 -7.13 13.20
CA PRO A 32 6.94 -8.35 12.87
C PRO A 32 5.89 -8.08 11.79
N ALA A 33 5.87 -8.93 10.79
CA ALA A 33 4.88 -8.91 9.73
C ALA A 33 4.53 -10.32 9.28
N LEU A 34 3.33 -10.48 8.74
CA LEU A 34 2.89 -11.69 8.08
C LEU A 34 3.00 -11.51 6.57
N ALA A 35 3.76 -12.37 5.91
CA ALA A 35 3.94 -12.37 4.47
C ALA A 35 2.95 -13.36 3.83
N TYR A 36 2.09 -12.87 2.94
CA TYR A 36 1.16 -13.67 2.16
C TYR A 36 1.63 -13.75 0.72
N LYS A 37 1.73 -14.96 0.18
CA LYS A 37 2.07 -15.17 -1.24
C LYS A 37 0.93 -14.68 -2.15
N VAL A 38 1.32 -13.97 -3.19
CA VAL A 38 0.40 -13.46 -4.20
C VAL A 38 0.92 -13.77 -5.59
N LEU A 39 0.00 -13.97 -6.54
CA LEU A 39 0.30 -13.89 -7.95
C LEU A 39 0.13 -12.45 -8.40
N LEU A 40 1.20 -11.92 -8.95
CA LEU A 40 1.24 -10.59 -9.55
C LEU A 40 1.17 -10.76 -11.07
N PRO A 41 0.40 -9.95 -11.79
CA PRO A 41 0.52 -9.92 -13.23
C PRO A 41 1.98 -9.66 -13.58
N SER A 42 2.56 -10.51 -14.43
CA SER A 42 3.90 -10.32 -14.93
C SER A 42 4.01 -8.90 -15.48
N ARG A 43 5.19 -8.32 -15.36
CA ARG A 43 5.49 -7.13 -16.15
C ARG A 43 5.19 -7.51 -17.59
N SER A 44 4.11 -6.98 -18.17
CA SER A 44 3.90 -7.19 -19.58
C SER A 44 5.17 -6.68 -20.24
N SER A 45 5.92 -7.61 -20.78
CA SER A 45 7.13 -7.33 -21.53
C SER A 45 6.80 -6.74 -22.90
N THR A 46 5.73 -5.92 -22.96
CA THR A 46 5.54 -5.06 -24.11
C THR A 46 6.61 -3.98 -23.97
N PRO A 47 7.73 -4.13 -24.67
CA PRO A 47 8.80 -3.13 -24.63
C PRO A 47 8.33 -1.81 -25.25
N PHE A 48 7.08 -1.79 -25.74
CA PHE A 48 6.47 -0.69 -26.44
C PHE A 48 5.22 -0.20 -25.69
N ASN A 49 5.11 1.11 -25.48
CA ASN A 49 3.86 1.72 -25.07
C ASN A 49 2.82 1.68 -26.22
N VAL A 50 1.56 2.02 -25.92
CA VAL A 50 0.45 1.98 -26.90
C VAL A 50 0.77 2.77 -28.16
N PHE A 51 1.38 3.95 -28.05
CA PHE A 51 1.74 4.80 -29.18
C PHE A 51 2.89 4.21 -29.99
N GLN A 52 3.94 3.72 -29.32
CA GLN A 52 5.06 3.05 -29.96
C GLN A 52 4.61 1.81 -30.73
N ARG A 53 3.71 1.00 -30.13
CA ARG A 53 3.15 -0.17 -30.79
C ARG A 53 2.32 0.22 -32.00
N ALA A 54 1.41 1.19 -31.88
CA ALA A 54 0.59 1.64 -32.99
C ALA A 54 1.43 2.18 -34.16
N VAL A 55 2.49 2.95 -33.86
CA VAL A 55 3.41 3.44 -34.88
C VAL A 55 4.20 2.29 -35.54
N LEU A 56 4.70 1.32 -34.75
CA LEU A 56 5.38 0.13 -35.27
C LEU A 56 4.46 -0.72 -36.16
N ASP A 57 3.18 -0.90 -35.79
CA ASP A 57 2.19 -1.61 -36.60
C ASP A 57 1.92 -0.89 -37.92
N MET A 58 1.85 0.45 -37.93
CA MET A 58 1.76 1.23 -39.14
C MET A 58 3.00 1.08 -40.03
N CYS A 59 4.20 1.15 -39.44
CA CYS A 59 5.46 0.93 -40.16
C CYS A 59 5.55 -0.51 -40.72
N ARG A 60 5.08 -1.52 -39.99
CA ARG A 60 4.96 -2.91 -40.43
C ARG A 60 3.99 -3.06 -41.61
N ALA A 61 2.89 -2.31 -41.59
CA ALA A 61 1.91 -2.26 -42.70
C ALA A 61 2.43 -1.46 -43.92
N GLY A 62 3.66 -0.97 -43.87
CA GLY A 62 4.28 -0.25 -44.98
C GLY A 62 4.05 1.27 -44.98
N VAL A 63 3.34 1.81 -43.99
CA VAL A 63 3.13 3.27 -43.84
C VAL A 63 4.30 3.86 -43.08
N ARG A 64 5.18 4.63 -43.75
CA ARG A 64 6.45 5.12 -43.17
C ARG A 64 6.54 6.64 -43.06
N ASN A 65 5.55 7.35 -43.63
CA ASN A 65 5.47 8.80 -43.56
C ASN A 65 4.82 9.23 -42.25
N ALA A 66 5.49 10.11 -41.48
CA ALA A 66 4.99 10.57 -40.16
C ALA A 66 3.61 11.26 -40.26
N GLU A 67 3.38 12.06 -41.30
CA GLU A 67 2.10 12.76 -41.52
C GLU A 67 0.96 11.78 -41.82
N GLU A 68 1.24 10.74 -42.60
CA GLU A 68 0.26 9.71 -42.90
C GLU A 68 -0.06 8.83 -41.68
N ILE A 69 0.95 8.47 -40.89
CA ILE A 69 0.79 7.74 -39.62
C ILE A 69 -0.05 8.60 -38.66
N ALA A 70 0.31 9.88 -38.50
CA ALA A 70 -0.42 10.82 -37.64
C ALA A 70 -1.91 10.92 -38.02
N ARG A 71 -2.18 11.06 -39.30
CA ARG A 71 -3.55 11.14 -39.83
C ARG A 71 -4.33 9.84 -39.56
N ARG A 72 -3.73 8.68 -39.84
CA ARG A 72 -4.40 7.36 -39.66
C ARG A 72 -4.67 7.00 -38.22
N LEU A 73 -3.77 7.39 -37.31
CA LEU A 73 -3.89 7.13 -35.88
C LEU A 73 -4.63 8.25 -35.12
N ALA A 74 -5.02 9.33 -35.82
CA ALA A 74 -5.62 10.54 -35.26
C ALA A 74 -4.73 11.13 -34.12
N LEU A 75 -3.41 11.12 -34.32
CA LEU A 75 -2.41 11.65 -33.38
C LEU A 75 -1.85 12.98 -33.88
N PRO A 76 -1.38 13.88 -32.99
CA PRO A 76 -0.60 15.04 -33.35
C PRO A 76 0.68 14.64 -34.12
N LEU A 77 1.02 15.42 -35.18
CA LEU A 77 2.20 15.13 -36.00
C LEU A 77 3.50 15.15 -35.15
N ASP A 78 3.63 16.12 -34.25
CA ASP A 78 4.81 16.27 -33.38
C ASP A 78 4.99 15.04 -32.46
N LEU A 79 3.90 14.50 -31.89
CA LEU A 79 3.94 13.29 -31.10
C LEU A 79 4.34 12.09 -31.94
N THR A 80 3.79 11.97 -33.16
CA THR A 80 4.11 10.86 -34.07
C THR A 80 5.57 10.90 -34.49
N SER A 81 6.09 12.08 -34.84
CA SER A 81 7.50 12.30 -35.19
C SER A 81 8.43 11.95 -34.02
N PHE A 82 8.10 12.40 -32.81
CA PHE A 82 8.84 12.08 -31.60
C PHE A 82 8.90 10.56 -31.35
N VAL A 83 7.77 9.86 -31.49
CA VAL A 83 7.72 8.40 -31.30
C VAL A 83 8.56 7.67 -32.35
N ILE A 84 8.53 8.11 -33.61
CA ILE A 84 9.37 7.55 -34.68
C ILE A 84 10.85 7.75 -34.37
N GLU A 85 11.27 8.96 -33.98
CA GLU A 85 12.64 9.26 -33.60
C GLU A 85 13.09 8.42 -32.41
N GLN A 86 12.24 8.30 -31.40
CA GLN A 86 12.54 7.44 -30.24
C GLN A 86 12.71 5.97 -30.63
N LEU A 87 11.85 5.42 -31.49
CA LEU A 87 11.95 4.05 -31.98
C LEU A 87 13.21 3.85 -32.85
N SER A 88 13.59 4.84 -33.63
CA SER A 88 14.83 4.82 -34.44
C SER A 88 16.06 4.89 -33.55
N SER A 89 16.08 5.75 -32.54
CA SER A 89 17.21 5.90 -31.59
C SER A 89 17.51 4.63 -30.79
N ILE A 90 16.48 3.86 -30.42
CA ILE A 90 16.63 2.58 -29.74
C ILE A 90 16.83 1.39 -30.70
N GLY A 91 16.98 1.67 -32.00
CA GLY A 91 17.27 0.67 -33.02
C GLY A 91 16.13 -0.28 -33.35
N MET A 92 14.87 0.16 -33.16
CA MET A 92 13.68 -0.63 -33.52
C MET A 92 13.22 -0.39 -34.95
N LEU A 93 13.54 0.78 -35.52
CA LEU A 93 13.35 1.11 -36.94
C LEU A 93 14.71 1.25 -37.62
N ASP A 94 14.75 0.94 -38.92
CA ASP A 94 15.88 1.23 -39.79
C ASP A 94 15.79 2.64 -40.37
N GLU A 95 16.77 3.02 -41.21
CA GLU A 95 16.81 4.33 -41.89
C GLU A 95 15.62 4.57 -42.81
N ALA A 96 15.06 3.48 -43.36
CA ALA A 96 13.83 3.52 -44.18
C ALA A 96 12.54 3.47 -43.32
N ARG A 97 12.66 3.56 -41.99
CA ARG A 97 11.56 3.43 -41.03
C ARG A 97 10.81 2.09 -41.12
N ALA A 98 11.49 1.03 -41.57
CA ALA A 98 10.95 -0.31 -41.49
C ALA A 98 11.31 -0.93 -40.12
N PRO A 99 10.41 -1.72 -39.52
CA PRO A 99 10.71 -2.40 -38.27
C PRO A 99 11.84 -3.41 -38.45
N ARG A 100 12.89 -3.32 -37.62
CA ARG A 100 13.97 -4.28 -37.59
C ARG A 100 13.51 -5.62 -37.00
N TYR A 101 14.25 -6.68 -37.29
CA TYR A 101 13.96 -8.03 -36.78
C TYR A 101 13.69 -8.07 -35.26
N ARG A 102 14.47 -7.30 -34.49
CA ARG A 102 14.29 -7.18 -33.05
C ARG A 102 12.91 -6.62 -32.68
N ALA A 103 12.44 -5.58 -33.36
CA ALA A 103 11.11 -5.00 -33.15
C ALA A 103 10.02 -6.00 -33.49
N LEU A 104 10.13 -6.67 -34.65
CA LEU A 104 9.16 -7.69 -35.09
C LEU A 104 9.08 -8.85 -34.10
N ARG A 105 10.22 -9.31 -33.57
CA ARG A 105 10.26 -10.38 -32.57
C ARG A 105 9.55 -9.97 -31.28
N LEU A 106 9.78 -8.74 -30.83
CA LEU A 106 9.16 -8.21 -29.61
C LEU A 106 7.65 -7.94 -29.80
N MET A 107 7.22 -7.55 -30.99
CA MET A 107 5.80 -7.39 -31.32
C MET A 107 5.05 -8.72 -31.40
N ASN A 108 5.66 -9.76 -31.97
CA ASN A 108 5.03 -11.07 -32.13
C ASN A 108 4.91 -11.85 -30.82
N HIS A 109 5.75 -11.58 -29.82
CA HIS A 109 5.63 -12.18 -28.49
C HIS A 109 4.46 -11.64 -27.66
N ASP A 110 3.86 -10.53 -28.10
CA ASP A 110 2.69 -9.95 -27.44
C ASP A 110 1.35 -10.60 -27.86
N ASP A 111 1.34 -11.35 -28.94
CA ASP A 111 0.11 -12.00 -29.46
C ASP A 111 -0.24 -13.30 -28.72
N GLU A 112 0.66 -13.86 -27.95
CA GLU A 112 0.31 -14.91 -26.98
C GLU A 112 0.08 -14.22 -25.61
N PRO A 113 -1.18 -14.16 -25.13
CA PRO A 113 -1.46 -13.75 -23.77
C PRO A 113 -1.07 -14.89 -22.82
N THR A 114 0.20 -15.25 -22.79
CA THR A 114 0.71 -15.98 -21.66
C THR A 114 0.65 -14.99 -20.51
N GLU A 115 -0.42 -15.05 -19.73
CA GLU A 115 -0.50 -14.39 -18.42
C GLU A 115 0.59 -15.00 -17.55
N VAL A 116 1.83 -14.67 -17.84
CA VAL A 116 2.95 -15.01 -16.96
C VAL A 116 2.70 -14.27 -15.67
N GLN A 117 2.39 -15.02 -14.65
CA GLN A 117 2.17 -14.48 -13.31
C GLN A 117 3.47 -14.64 -12.54
N ASP A 118 3.94 -13.54 -11.96
CA ASP A 118 5.09 -13.57 -11.07
C ASP A 118 4.63 -13.83 -9.63
N ALA A 119 5.34 -14.68 -8.93
CA ALA A 119 5.14 -14.82 -7.49
C ALA A 119 5.64 -13.56 -6.76
N GLY A 120 4.96 -13.20 -5.70
CA GLY A 120 5.34 -12.09 -4.83
C GLY A 120 4.67 -12.18 -3.48
N TYR A 121 4.81 -11.11 -2.70
CA TYR A 121 4.28 -11.04 -1.34
C TYR A 121 3.58 -9.71 -1.07
N VAL A 122 2.49 -9.79 -0.31
CA VAL A 122 1.90 -8.67 0.42
C VAL A 122 2.12 -8.90 1.91
N PHE A 123 2.17 -7.81 2.68
CA PHE A 123 2.55 -7.87 4.09
C PHE A 123 1.42 -7.33 4.96
N VAL A 124 1.19 -7.99 6.09
CA VAL A 124 0.24 -7.56 7.11
C VAL A 124 1.01 -7.25 8.39
N ASP A 125 0.79 -6.08 8.95
CA ASP A 125 1.39 -5.64 10.21
C ASP A 125 0.79 -6.42 11.40
N GLU A 126 1.63 -6.98 12.26
CA GLU A 126 1.17 -7.70 13.46
C GLU A 126 1.09 -6.82 14.71
N VAL A 127 1.57 -5.60 14.66
CA VAL A 127 1.57 -4.66 15.80
C VAL A 127 0.37 -3.73 15.76
N ASP A 128 0.02 -3.23 14.56
CA ASP A 128 -1.02 -2.22 14.39
C ASP A 128 -2.29 -2.80 13.76
N GLY A 129 -2.98 -3.64 14.53
CA GLY A 129 -4.34 -4.12 14.19
C GLY A 129 -4.45 -4.90 12.87
N ARG A 130 -3.35 -5.50 12.41
CA ARG A 130 -3.29 -6.33 11.19
C ARG A 130 -3.60 -5.58 9.91
N ARG A 131 -3.07 -4.41 9.82
CA ARG A 131 -3.15 -3.59 8.62
C ARG A 131 -2.31 -4.18 7.50
N VAL A 132 -2.88 -4.24 6.30
CA VAL A 132 -2.10 -4.55 5.08
C VAL A 132 -1.17 -3.39 4.78
N TRP A 133 0.13 -3.65 4.72
CA TRP A 133 1.09 -2.61 4.33
C TRP A 133 0.84 -2.18 2.88
N PRO A 134 1.00 -0.89 2.58
CA PRO A 134 0.86 -0.39 1.22
C PRO A 134 2.09 -0.73 0.37
N ARG A 135 2.58 -1.95 0.48
CA ARG A 135 3.80 -2.45 -0.17
C ARG A 135 3.60 -3.86 -0.71
N VAL A 136 4.25 -4.13 -1.82
CA VAL A 136 4.30 -5.44 -2.47
C VAL A 136 5.74 -5.72 -2.85
N HIS A 137 6.19 -6.94 -2.65
CA HIS A 137 7.49 -7.43 -3.10
C HIS A 137 7.30 -8.47 -4.20
N ARG A 138 8.16 -8.44 -5.23
CA ARG A 138 8.21 -9.44 -6.31
C ARG A 138 9.38 -10.40 -6.08
N GLY A 139 9.16 -11.67 -6.37
CA GLY A 139 10.18 -12.71 -6.23
C GLY A 139 10.32 -13.22 -4.80
N SER A 140 11.43 -13.88 -4.51
CA SER A 140 11.74 -14.44 -3.20
C SER A 140 12.05 -13.37 -2.17
N LEU A 141 11.74 -13.65 -0.92
CA LEU A 141 12.10 -12.76 0.20
C LEU A 141 13.62 -12.77 0.41
N PRO A 142 14.26 -11.59 0.55
CA PRO A 142 15.70 -11.50 0.84
C PRO A 142 15.95 -11.78 2.33
N ILE A 143 15.96 -13.07 2.68
CA ILE A 143 16.20 -13.53 4.05
C ILE A 143 17.68 -13.37 4.38
N VAL A 144 17.96 -12.91 5.59
CA VAL A 144 19.32 -12.79 6.15
C VAL A 144 19.47 -13.69 7.36
N ASP A 145 20.67 -14.27 7.51
CA ASP A 145 21.00 -15.05 8.70
C ASP A 145 21.10 -14.14 9.91
N ALA A 146 20.41 -14.50 10.98
CA ALA A 146 20.31 -13.69 12.18
C ALA A 146 20.41 -14.52 13.46
N GLU A 147 21.01 -13.92 14.48
CA GLU A 147 21.07 -14.45 15.84
C GLU A 147 20.22 -13.56 16.76
N PHE A 148 19.31 -14.18 17.51
CA PHE A 148 18.46 -13.47 18.46
C PHE A 148 18.98 -13.56 19.88
N GLU A 149 19.28 -12.42 20.47
CA GLU A 149 19.69 -12.28 21.86
C GLU A 149 18.65 -11.45 22.63
N HIS A 150 17.78 -12.10 23.43
CA HIS A 150 16.72 -11.45 24.21
C HIS A 150 15.83 -10.51 23.38
N SER A 151 16.05 -9.19 23.50
CA SER A 151 15.32 -8.13 22.79
C SER A 151 16.07 -7.58 21.58
N LYS A 152 17.14 -8.24 21.17
CA LYS A 152 18.02 -7.82 20.09
C LYS A 152 18.15 -8.92 19.04
N ALA A 153 18.32 -8.49 17.79
CA ALA A 153 18.72 -9.37 16.70
C ALA A 153 20.01 -8.84 16.06
N LYS A 154 20.93 -9.76 15.80
CA LYS A 154 22.23 -9.49 15.19
C LYS A 154 22.25 -10.17 13.83
N PHE A 155 22.48 -9.42 12.77
CA PHE A 155 22.54 -9.94 11.40
C PHE A 155 23.58 -9.20 10.58
N GLN A 156 23.99 -9.79 9.47
CA GLN A 156 24.90 -9.15 8.51
C GLN A 156 24.13 -8.62 7.32
N ARG A 157 24.56 -7.45 6.84
CA ARG A 157 24.06 -6.84 5.62
C ARG A 157 25.21 -6.24 4.80
N GLY A 158 24.88 -5.75 3.62
CA GLY A 158 25.87 -5.18 2.71
C GLY A 158 26.32 -6.16 1.64
N THR A 159 27.40 -5.84 0.94
CA THR A 159 27.96 -6.72 -0.09
C THR A 159 29.00 -7.68 0.52
N PRO A 160 29.28 -8.84 -0.11
CA PRO A 160 30.29 -9.78 0.38
C PRO A 160 31.67 -9.15 0.64
N GLY A 161 32.01 -8.07 -0.08
CA GLY A 161 33.28 -7.34 0.10
C GLY A 161 33.25 -6.26 1.19
N ARG A 162 32.06 -5.92 1.71
CA ARG A 162 31.86 -4.91 2.77
C ARG A 162 30.67 -5.30 3.65
N PRO A 163 30.78 -6.38 4.42
CA PRO A 163 29.73 -6.76 5.34
C PRO A 163 29.64 -5.75 6.50
N GLU A 164 28.43 -5.32 6.81
CA GLU A 164 28.11 -4.49 7.97
C GLU A 164 27.38 -5.35 8.98
N GLN A 165 27.88 -5.44 10.21
CA GLN A 165 27.18 -6.13 11.27
C GLN A 165 26.18 -5.17 11.92
N VAL A 166 24.91 -5.58 11.97
CA VAL A 166 23.80 -4.80 12.49
C VAL A 166 23.29 -5.41 13.79
N LEU A 167 23.06 -4.57 14.78
CA LEU A 167 22.36 -4.91 16.01
C LEU A 167 21.04 -4.14 16.04
N ALA A 168 19.92 -4.85 15.90
CA ALA A 168 18.58 -4.28 15.84
C ALA A 168 17.76 -4.58 17.10
N ASN A 169 16.89 -3.64 17.49
CA ASN A 169 15.86 -3.93 18.50
C ASN A 169 14.77 -4.81 17.87
N VAL A 170 14.31 -5.82 18.61
CA VAL A 170 13.24 -6.71 18.16
C VAL A 170 11.91 -6.24 18.73
N VAL A 171 10.96 -6.00 17.86
CA VAL A 171 9.56 -5.77 18.22
C VAL A 171 8.84 -7.12 18.15
N TRP A 172 8.46 -7.66 19.29
CA TRP A 172 7.73 -8.92 19.35
C TRP A 172 6.23 -8.65 19.21
N PRO A 173 5.49 -9.38 18.37
CA PRO A 173 4.04 -9.24 18.35
C PRO A 173 3.43 -9.73 19.65
N GLY A 174 2.33 -9.13 20.07
CA GLY A 174 1.52 -9.68 21.15
C GLY A 174 0.86 -11.01 20.72
N SER A 175 0.45 -11.82 21.68
CA SER A 175 -0.36 -13.01 21.40
C SER A 175 -1.71 -12.58 20.84
N GLY A 176 -1.88 -12.67 19.54
CA GLY A 176 -3.05 -12.18 18.81
C GLY A 176 -4.01 -13.29 18.38
N ALA A 177 -5.22 -12.90 17.99
CA ALA A 177 -6.19 -13.77 17.35
C ALA A 177 -5.64 -14.32 16.02
N GLN A 178 -6.29 -15.34 15.44
CA GLN A 178 -5.87 -15.93 14.17
C GLN A 178 -5.89 -14.90 13.05
N PRO A 179 -4.81 -14.76 12.25
CA PRO A 179 -4.77 -13.81 11.16
C PRO A 179 -5.72 -14.22 10.04
N SER A 180 -6.40 -13.25 9.45
CA SER A 180 -7.15 -13.45 8.21
C SER A 180 -6.31 -13.03 7.01
N ALA A 181 -6.34 -13.80 5.94
CA ALA A 181 -5.67 -13.43 4.71
C ALA A 181 -6.24 -12.10 4.16
N PRO A 182 -5.39 -11.25 3.57
CA PRO A 182 -5.86 -10.05 2.88
C PRO A 182 -6.83 -10.42 1.76
N SER A 183 -7.89 -9.65 1.63
CA SER A 183 -8.79 -9.76 0.48
C SER A 183 -8.06 -9.36 -0.82
N ALA A 184 -8.57 -9.82 -1.96
CA ALA A 184 -8.06 -9.41 -3.26
C ALA A 184 -8.06 -7.89 -3.43
N TYR A 185 -9.08 -7.21 -2.91
CA TYR A 185 -9.19 -5.74 -2.93
C TYR A 185 -8.05 -5.07 -2.14
N GLU A 186 -7.77 -5.54 -0.91
CA GLU A 186 -6.69 -5.00 -0.07
C GLU A 186 -5.32 -5.20 -0.72
N ALA A 187 -5.07 -6.39 -1.26
CA ALA A 187 -3.84 -6.69 -1.96
C ALA A 187 -3.66 -5.81 -3.23
N GLN A 188 -4.72 -5.60 -4.00
CA GLN A 188 -4.71 -4.68 -5.15
C GLN A 188 -4.51 -3.22 -4.72
N ARG A 189 -5.12 -2.80 -3.60
CA ARG A 189 -4.92 -1.48 -3.03
C ARG A 189 -3.47 -1.28 -2.60
N ALA A 190 -2.87 -2.25 -1.90
CA ALA A 190 -1.45 -2.23 -1.53
C ALA A 190 -0.55 -2.10 -2.77
N ALA A 191 -0.82 -2.84 -3.83
CA ALA A 191 -0.08 -2.76 -5.08
C ALA A 191 -0.18 -1.38 -5.75
N ARG A 192 -1.37 -0.78 -5.79
CA ARG A 192 -1.58 0.57 -6.32
C ARG A 192 -0.84 1.63 -5.51
N HIS A 193 -0.86 1.53 -4.18
CA HIS A 193 -0.12 2.44 -3.30
C HIS A 193 1.39 2.27 -3.47
N HIS A 194 1.89 1.03 -3.55
CA HIS A 194 3.29 0.75 -3.84
C HIS A 194 3.73 1.42 -5.15
N ALA A 195 3.00 1.20 -6.24
CA ALA A 195 3.30 1.79 -7.54
C ALA A 195 3.32 3.33 -7.51
N ARG A 196 2.37 3.97 -6.80
CA ARG A 196 2.35 5.42 -6.63
C ARG A 196 3.58 5.91 -5.85
N ARG A 197 3.96 5.22 -4.78
CA ARG A 197 5.13 5.60 -3.97
C ARG A 197 6.43 5.43 -4.73
N VAL A 198 6.60 4.34 -5.49
CA VAL A 198 7.76 4.14 -6.37
C VAL A 198 7.89 5.30 -7.36
N ARG A 199 6.79 5.73 -8.00
CA ARG A 199 6.80 6.86 -8.92
C ARG A 199 7.17 8.18 -8.22
N ALA A 200 6.60 8.44 -7.05
CA ALA A 200 6.91 9.65 -6.27
C ALA A 200 8.38 9.65 -5.85
N PHE A 201 8.87 8.54 -5.30
CA PHE A 201 10.25 8.39 -4.86
C PHE A 201 11.25 8.54 -6.01
N ARG A 202 10.99 7.95 -7.17
CA ARG A 202 11.83 8.15 -8.36
C ARG A 202 11.90 9.61 -8.77
N ARG A 203 10.80 10.37 -8.74
CA ARG A 203 10.79 11.81 -9.02
C ARG A 203 11.60 12.61 -8.00
N GLU A 204 11.57 12.22 -6.73
CA GLU A 204 12.35 12.85 -5.66
C GLU A 204 13.85 12.63 -5.84
N VAL A 205 14.25 11.42 -6.29
CA VAL A 205 15.65 11.00 -6.43
C VAL A 205 16.24 11.40 -7.79
N SER A 206 15.46 11.27 -8.87
CA SER A 206 15.90 11.54 -10.24
C SER A 206 15.55 12.96 -10.62
N ARG A 207 16.46 13.90 -10.43
CA ARG A 207 16.35 15.29 -10.92
C ARG A 207 16.53 15.38 -12.45
N GLY A 208 15.85 14.60 -13.25
CA GLY A 208 15.93 14.88 -14.66
C GLY A 208 15.53 13.84 -15.69
N ASP A 209 15.60 12.56 -15.44
CA ASP A 209 15.24 11.56 -16.45
C ASP A 209 14.05 10.71 -16.06
N ALA A 210 12.86 11.28 -16.32
CA ALA A 210 11.58 10.61 -16.08
C ALA A 210 11.16 9.69 -17.25
N ASN A 211 12.10 9.18 -18.03
CA ASN A 211 11.82 8.30 -19.17
C ASN A 211 11.84 6.81 -18.84
N ASP A 212 11.91 6.45 -17.57
CA ASP A 212 11.76 5.05 -17.22
C ASP A 212 10.28 4.66 -17.24
N VAL A 213 10.00 3.84 -18.23
CA VAL A 213 8.75 3.16 -18.52
C VAL A 213 8.04 2.81 -17.21
N LEU A 214 6.85 3.34 -17.08
CA LEU A 214 5.84 2.99 -16.10
C LEU A 214 5.86 1.49 -15.83
N ASP A 215 6.53 1.08 -14.77
CA ASP A 215 6.32 -0.22 -14.13
C ASP A 215 4.89 -0.22 -13.58
N GLY A 216 3.95 -0.23 -14.52
CA GLY A 216 2.54 -0.33 -14.23
C GLY A 216 2.30 -1.71 -13.67
N LEU A 217 2.32 -1.84 -12.34
CA LEU A 217 1.57 -2.89 -11.70
C LEU A 217 0.13 -2.73 -12.19
N LYS A 218 -0.24 -3.48 -13.24
CA LYS A 218 -1.64 -3.69 -13.56
C LYS A 218 -2.21 -4.37 -12.32
N SER A 219 -2.88 -3.62 -11.47
CA SER A 219 -3.50 -4.15 -10.26
C SER A 219 -4.64 -5.13 -10.56
N ALA A 220 -5.15 -5.11 -11.78
CA ALA A 220 -6.09 -6.08 -12.28
C ALA A 220 -5.38 -7.44 -12.42
N GLY A 221 -5.87 -8.47 -11.72
CA GLY A 221 -5.31 -9.83 -11.79
C GLY A 221 -4.42 -10.24 -10.61
N LEU A 222 -4.19 -9.37 -9.62
CA LEU A 222 -3.50 -9.79 -8.40
C LEU A 222 -4.40 -10.75 -7.60
N ARG A 223 -3.86 -11.91 -7.25
CA ARG A 223 -4.57 -12.93 -6.45
C ARG A 223 -3.71 -13.35 -5.27
N VAL A 224 -4.32 -13.43 -4.10
CA VAL A 224 -3.70 -14.07 -2.92
C VAL A 224 -3.79 -15.57 -3.13
N ILE A 225 -2.65 -16.27 -3.05
CA ILE A 225 -2.58 -17.71 -3.31
C ILE A 225 -2.68 -18.49 -1.99
N ASP A 226 -1.89 -18.02 -1.01
CA ASP A 226 -1.76 -18.72 0.26
C ASP A 226 -2.65 -18.09 1.32
N VAL A 227 -3.43 -18.92 2.00
CA VAL A 227 -4.26 -18.52 3.13
C VAL A 227 -3.44 -18.53 4.41
N GLU A 228 -2.38 -19.33 4.47
CA GLU A 228 -1.46 -19.42 5.61
C GLU A 228 -0.30 -18.44 5.42
N PRO A 229 -0.15 -17.46 6.33
CA PRO A 229 0.94 -16.51 6.25
C PRO A 229 2.26 -17.08 6.73
N GLU A 230 3.36 -16.59 6.14
CA GLU A 230 4.70 -16.80 6.66
C GLU A 230 5.02 -15.69 7.68
N PRO A 231 5.28 -16.00 8.98
CA PRO A 231 5.75 -15.00 9.91
C PRO A 231 7.18 -14.60 9.56
N ILE A 232 7.42 -13.28 9.50
CA ILE A 232 8.75 -12.71 9.20
C ILE A 232 9.01 -11.51 10.07
N PHE A 233 10.29 -11.22 10.32
CA PHE A 233 10.71 -9.91 10.78
C PHE A 233 11.26 -9.10 9.63
N VAL A 234 10.84 -7.84 9.51
CA VAL A 234 11.31 -6.95 8.44
C VAL A 234 12.29 -5.93 9.02
N ALA A 235 13.49 -5.87 8.45
CA ALA A 235 14.51 -4.94 8.88
C ALA A 235 14.19 -3.51 8.45
N SER A 236 14.29 -2.57 9.40
CA SER A 236 14.18 -1.14 9.20
C SER A 236 15.07 -0.39 10.18
N TYR A 237 15.06 0.94 10.17
CA TYR A 237 15.78 1.73 11.14
C TYR A 237 15.08 3.05 11.43
N VAL A 238 15.22 3.50 12.69
CA VAL A 238 14.86 4.85 13.10
C VAL A 238 16.07 5.76 12.92
N PHE A 239 15.88 6.97 12.44
CA PHE A 239 16.98 7.89 12.18
C PHE A 239 16.60 9.34 12.41
N LEU A 240 17.62 10.17 12.65
CA LEU A 240 17.52 11.62 12.67
C LEU A 240 18.00 12.16 11.31
N PRO A 241 17.16 12.88 10.55
CA PRO A 241 17.58 13.45 9.27
C PRO A 241 18.56 14.58 9.49
N LYS A 242 19.62 14.64 8.65
CA LYS A 242 20.70 15.64 8.78
C LYS A 242 20.27 17.07 8.47
N ASP A 243 19.33 17.22 7.54
CA ASP A 243 18.92 18.51 6.97
C ASP A 243 17.57 19.02 7.50
N ALA A 244 17.02 18.40 8.56
CA ALA A 244 15.71 18.79 9.07
C ALA A 244 15.79 20.07 9.89
N ARG A 245 15.03 21.09 9.49
CA ARG A 245 14.83 22.31 10.28
C ARG A 245 14.15 22.03 11.63
N GLN A 246 13.36 20.96 11.69
CA GLN A 246 12.83 20.36 12.92
C GLN A 246 13.52 19.03 13.14
N ARG A 247 14.12 18.84 14.29
CA ARG A 247 14.81 17.60 14.68
C ARG A 247 13.81 16.53 15.09
N SER A 248 12.89 16.16 14.21
CA SER A 248 12.01 15.02 14.41
C SER A 248 12.64 13.75 13.83
N TRP A 249 12.56 12.68 14.58
CA TRP A 249 13.01 11.37 14.15
C TRP A 249 12.06 10.79 13.07
N LEU A 250 12.59 9.92 12.24
CA LEU A 250 11.86 9.27 11.15
C LEU A 250 12.15 7.76 11.15
N VAL A 251 11.28 6.99 10.52
CA VAL A 251 11.48 5.56 10.28
C VAL A 251 11.65 5.31 8.79
N ALA A 252 12.66 4.54 8.43
CA ALA A 252 12.90 4.19 7.04
C ALA A 252 11.82 3.23 6.52
N ASP A 253 11.45 3.39 5.25
CA ASP A 253 10.61 2.39 4.58
C ASP A 253 11.44 1.11 4.35
N PRO A 254 10.99 -0.07 4.79
CA PRO A 254 11.75 -1.30 4.66
C PRO A 254 12.15 -1.64 3.23
N LEU A 255 11.31 -1.29 2.24
CA LEU A 255 11.57 -1.53 0.82
C LEU A 255 12.39 -0.40 0.15
N GLY A 256 13.00 0.50 0.92
CA GLY A 256 13.88 1.54 0.40
C GLY A 256 13.16 2.71 -0.27
N LEU A 257 11.86 2.89 -0.07
CA LEU A 257 11.05 3.94 -0.69
C LEU A 257 10.93 5.22 0.16
N GLY A 258 12.01 5.58 0.87
CA GLY A 258 12.06 6.78 1.69
C GLY A 258 11.65 6.53 3.14
N VAL A 259 10.67 7.26 3.66
CA VAL A 259 10.17 7.14 5.03
C VAL A 259 8.85 6.36 5.08
N SER A 260 8.60 5.70 6.22
CA SER A 260 7.38 4.97 6.51
C SER A 260 6.61 5.60 7.66
N ASP A 261 5.51 6.28 7.34
CA ASP A 261 4.61 6.87 8.34
C ASP A 261 3.90 5.77 9.15
N VAL A 262 3.60 4.63 8.53
CA VAL A 262 2.99 3.47 9.18
C VAL A 262 3.87 2.96 10.31
N LEU A 263 5.15 2.68 10.01
CA LEU A 263 6.08 2.21 11.04
C LEU A 263 6.37 3.30 12.08
N ARG A 264 6.45 4.58 11.69
CA ARG A 264 6.62 5.68 12.62
C ARG A 264 5.47 5.75 13.62
N SER A 265 4.23 5.63 13.17
CA SER A 265 3.04 5.57 14.01
C SER A 265 3.10 4.39 15.00
N GLY A 266 3.44 3.19 14.52
CA GLY A 266 3.59 2.01 15.36
C GLY A 266 4.71 2.14 16.40
N VAL A 267 5.87 2.70 16.02
CA VAL A 267 6.97 2.99 16.96
C VAL A 267 6.53 4.01 18.01
N THR A 268 5.80 5.07 17.62
CA THR A 268 5.25 6.06 18.57
C THR A 268 4.34 5.40 19.60
N LYS A 269 3.40 4.54 19.14
CA LYS A 269 2.47 3.79 20.00
C LYS A 269 3.22 2.95 21.01
N LEU A 270 4.12 2.10 20.56
CA LEU A 270 4.88 1.20 21.42
C LEU A 270 5.85 1.92 22.38
N ALA A 271 6.44 3.03 21.94
CA ALA A 271 7.30 3.85 22.78
C ALA A 271 6.52 4.52 23.91
N LYS A 272 5.29 5.01 23.63
CA LYS A 272 4.36 5.49 24.68
C LYS A 272 4.04 4.42 25.72
N GLU A 273 3.85 3.19 25.27
CA GLU A 273 3.59 2.03 26.11
C GLU A 273 4.87 1.49 26.80
N ARG A 274 6.02 2.13 26.56
CA ARG A 274 7.36 1.71 27.04
C ARG A 274 7.70 0.25 26.71
N LYS A 275 7.25 -0.24 25.58
CA LYS A 275 7.51 -1.59 25.11
C LYS A 275 8.78 -1.68 24.28
N TYR A 276 9.44 -2.82 24.32
CA TYR A 276 10.58 -3.25 23.49
C TYR A 276 11.78 -2.30 23.50
N GLY A 277 11.93 -1.45 24.54
CA GLY A 277 13.01 -0.46 24.64
C GLY A 277 12.99 0.60 23.53
N LEU A 278 11.79 0.88 22.96
CA LEU A 278 11.67 1.84 21.86
C LEU A 278 11.77 3.29 22.33
N ALA A 279 11.33 3.62 23.55
CA ALA A 279 11.52 4.95 24.12
C ALA A 279 13.02 5.26 24.24
N GLU A 280 13.79 4.36 24.82
CA GLU A 280 15.25 4.47 24.98
C GLU A 280 15.97 4.47 23.61
N LEU A 281 15.42 3.76 22.61
CA LEU A 281 15.94 3.80 21.25
C LEU A 281 15.75 5.20 20.63
N LEU A 282 14.58 5.81 20.80
CA LEU A 282 14.29 7.17 20.33
C LEU A 282 15.16 8.21 21.04
N GLU A 283 15.35 8.11 22.36
CA GLU A 283 16.25 8.96 23.12
C GLU A 283 17.69 8.90 22.60
N LYS A 284 18.17 7.69 22.28
CA LYS A 284 19.51 7.51 21.68
C LYS A 284 19.64 8.08 20.28
N VAL A 285 18.56 8.13 19.50
CA VAL A 285 18.54 8.72 18.16
C VAL A 285 18.44 10.23 18.25
N ALA A 286 17.56 10.76 19.11
CA ALA A 286 17.33 12.18 19.27
C ALA A 286 18.45 12.88 20.10
N GLY A 287 19.21 12.13 20.89
CA GLY A 287 20.25 12.68 21.79
C GLY A 287 19.67 13.45 23.00
N GLN A 288 18.39 13.29 23.28
CA GLN A 288 17.67 13.92 24.38
C GLN A 288 16.52 13.03 24.85
N ALA A 289 15.97 13.31 26.04
CA ALA A 289 14.79 12.61 26.55
C ALA A 289 13.65 12.73 25.52
N TRP A 290 13.07 11.55 25.19
CA TRP A 290 11.99 11.50 24.21
C TRP A 290 10.65 11.77 24.88
N HIS A 291 9.88 12.67 24.27
CA HIS A 291 8.46 12.86 24.56
C HIS A 291 7.71 12.95 23.23
N VAL A 292 6.43 12.59 23.30
CA VAL A 292 5.55 12.76 22.14
C VAL A 292 5.35 14.23 21.85
N ASP A 293 5.80 14.68 20.71
CA ASP A 293 5.50 16.04 20.25
C ASP A 293 4.12 16.10 19.55
N GLU A 294 3.63 17.31 19.27
CA GLU A 294 2.35 17.50 18.58
C GLU A 294 2.34 16.88 17.17
N GLY A 295 3.48 16.92 16.48
CA GLY A 295 3.61 16.33 15.15
C GLY A 295 3.53 14.80 15.18
N ASP A 296 4.16 14.17 16.16
CA ASP A 296 4.07 12.71 16.38
C ASP A 296 2.64 12.30 16.73
N LEU A 297 1.95 13.10 17.56
CA LEU A 297 0.56 12.85 17.92
C LEU A 297 -0.38 13.00 16.72
N ALA A 298 -0.22 14.07 15.94
CA ALA A 298 -1.02 14.29 14.73
C ALA A 298 -0.85 13.17 13.70
N LEU A 299 0.39 12.73 13.48
CA LEU A 299 0.69 11.60 12.60
C LEU A 299 0.06 10.30 13.12
N TYR A 300 0.18 10.05 14.42
CA TYR A 300 -0.42 8.88 15.05
C TYR A 300 -1.94 8.85 14.86
N LEU A 301 -2.63 9.97 15.10
CA LEU A 301 -4.07 10.07 14.92
C LEU A 301 -4.49 9.89 13.45
N ALA A 302 -3.74 10.51 12.52
CA ALA A 302 -4.01 10.36 11.10
C ALA A 302 -3.86 8.90 10.63
N GLU A 303 -2.80 8.20 11.08
CA GLU A 303 -2.60 6.79 10.74
C GLU A 303 -3.61 5.87 11.45
N ALA A 304 -4.01 6.18 12.69
CA ALA A 304 -5.06 5.44 13.40
C ALA A 304 -6.42 5.56 12.67
N THR A 305 -6.79 6.77 12.25
CA THR A 305 -8.02 6.99 11.46
C THR A 305 -7.98 6.24 10.13
N LYS A 306 -6.83 6.24 9.45
CA LYS A 306 -6.66 5.51 8.19
C LYS A 306 -6.75 3.99 8.39
N ALA A 307 -6.14 3.47 9.46
CA ALA A 307 -6.26 2.06 9.83
C ALA A 307 -7.71 1.67 10.15
N ALA A 308 -8.42 2.52 10.87
CA ALA A 308 -9.84 2.33 11.17
C ALA A 308 -10.70 2.34 9.90
N THR A 309 -10.45 3.27 8.98
CA THR A 309 -11.13 3.29 7.67
C THR A 309 -10.92 1.98 6.92
N GLU A 310 -9.69 1.48 6.88
CA GLU A 310 -9.37 0.19 6.23
C GLU A 310 -10.09 -0.99 6.91
N ARG A 311 -10.20 -1.01 8.25
CA ARG A 311 -10.96 -2.04 8.98
C ARG A 311 -12.45 -1.98 8.68
N VAL A 312 -13.02 -0.78 8.65
CA VAL A 312 -14.43 -0.56 8.31
C VAL A 312 -14.73 -1.00 6.87
N GLU A 313 -13.91 -0.58 5.91
CA GLU A 313 -14.04 -1.01 4.51
C GLU A 313 -13.96 -2.54 4.38
N ARG A 314 -13.06 -3.20 5.12
CA ARG A 314 -12.94 -4.65 5.14
C ARG A 314 -14.20 -5.33 5.68
N ARG A 315 -14.79 -4.80 6.76
CA ARG A 315 -16.02 -5.34 7.36
C ARG A 315 -17.24 -5.16 6.46
N LEU A 316 -17.29 -4.04 5.75
CA LEU A 316 -18.40 -3.72 4.82
C LEU A 316 -18.26 -4.45 3.48
N GLY A 317 -17.04 -4.87 3.10
CA GLY A 317 -16.78 -5.51 1.81
C GLY A 317 -17.21 -4.63 0.63
N ASP A 318 -17.95 -5.21 -0.32
CA ASP A 318 -18.40 -4.49 -1.52
C ASP A 318 -19.35 -3.34 -1.19
N ALA A 319 -20.08 -3.41 -0.07
CA ALA A 319 -20.97 -2.33 0.37
C ALA A 319 -20.20 -1.02 0.66
N ALA A 320 -18.91 -1.08 1.03
CA ALA A 320 -18.09 0.11 1.24
C ALA A 320 -17.99 1.02 0.01
N THR A 321 -18.09 0.44 -1.19
CA THR A 321 -18.01 1.20 -2.46
C THR A 321 -19.33 1.90 -2.81
N LEU A 322 -20.43 1.47 -2.21
CA LEU A 322 -21.78 1.99 -2.43
C LEU A 322 -22.13 3.09 -1.42
N LEU A 323 -21.51 3.08 -0.24
CA LEU A 323 -21.82 4.04 0.82
C LEU A 323 -21.15 5.41 0.56
N PRO A 324 -21.80 6.50 0.98
CA PRO A 324 -21.18 7.82 0.98
C PRO A 324 -19.89 7.85 1.83
N ALA A 325 -18.91 8.65 1.40
CA ALA A 325 -17.62 8.74 2.06
C ALA A 325 -17.70 9.23 3.51
N ASP A 326 -18.68 10.10 3.82
CA ASP A 326 -18.91 10.60 5.18
C ASP A 326 -19.42 9.51 6.13
N VAL A 327 -20.21 8.55 5.63
CA VAL A 327 -20.65 7.37 6.41
C VAL A 327 -19.46 6.51 6.80
N VAL A 328 -18.59 6.20 5.83
CA VAL A 328 -17.37 5.42 6.08
C VAL A 328 -16.45 6.14 7.05
N ALA A 329 -16.30 7.46 6.91
CA ALA A 329 -15.52 8.28 7.84
C ALA A 329 -16.06 8.24 9.27
N ARG A 330 -17.38 8.39 9.47
CA ARG A 330 -18.02 8.31 10.79
C ARG A 330 -17.87 6.94 11.45
N LEU A 331 -18.00 5.87 10.67
CA LEU A 331 -17.74 4.51 11.15
C LEU A 331 -16.27 4.29 11.54
N ALA A 332 -15.35 4.89 10.79
CA ALA A 332 -13.92 4.86 11.12
C ALA A 332 -13.62 5.62 12.41
N ASP A 333 -14.21 6.80 12.61
CA ASP A 333 -14.09 7.56 13.87
C ASP A 333 -14.65 6.78 15.06
N ALA A 334 -15.77 6.08 14.85
CA ALA A 334 -16.33 5.18 15.87
C ALA A 334 -15.35 4.04 16.21
N ASP A 335 -14.76 3.39 15.19
CA ASP A 335 -13.83 2.27 15.38
C ASP A 335 -12.54 2.71 16.12
N VAL A 336 -11.99 3.90 15.84
CA VAL A 336 -10.86 4.47 16.59
C VAL A 336 -11.19 4.64 18.09
N ARG A 337 -12.39 5.14 18.39
CA ARG A 337 -12.80 5.36 19.78
C ARG A 337 -13.02 4.05 20.53
N LEU A 338 -13.55 3.03 19.86
CA LEU A 338 -13.76 1.72 20.42
C LEU A 338 -12.45 0.99 20.74
N GLU A 339 -11.42 1.12 19.89
CA GLU A 339 -10.11 0.46 20.09
C GLU A 339 -9.42 0.91 21.39
N GLY A 340 -9.63 2.16 21.79
CA GLY A 340 -9.09 2.73 23.05
C GLY A 340 -10.03 2.65 24.25
N ALA A 341 -11.22 2.07 24.11
CA ALA A 341 -12.28 2.15 25.12
C ALA A 341 -12.04 1.23 26.32
N GLN A 342 -11.50 1.79 27.38
CA GLN A 342 -11.44 1.14 28.72
C GLN A 342 -12.44 1.76 29.72
N THR A 343 -13.16 2.80 29.35
CA THR A 343 -14.09 3.57 30.19
C THR A 343 -15.42 3.80 29.47
N ALA A 344 -16.46 4.22 30.22
CA ALA A 344 -17.79 4.46 29.68
C ALA A 344 -17.83 5.56 28.59
N LYS A 345 -17.05 6.64 28.76
CA LYS A 345 -17.07 7.80 27.85
C LYS A 345 -16.69 7.48 26.39
N PRO A 346 -15.60 6.77 26.11
CA PRO A 346 -15.31 6.33 24.72
C PRO A 346 -16.40 5.45 24.13
N ILE A 347 -17.10 4.65 24.93
CA ILE A 347 -18.23 3.81 24.49
C ILE A 347 -19.41 4.69 24.10
N GLU A 348 -19.74 5.71 24.88
CA GLU A 348 -20.78 6.69 24.57
C GLU A 348 -20.46 7.46 23.27
N ASP A 349 -19.22 7.92 23.12
CA ASP A 349 -18.73 8.57 21.90
C ASP A 349 -18.80 7.64 20.69
N PHE A 350 -18.47 6.34 20.87
CA PHE A 350 -18.64 5.33 19.83
C PHE A 350 -20.10 5.18 19.40
N LEU A 351 -21.00 5.03 20.36
CA LEU A 351 -22.44 4.89 20.08
C LEU A 351 -22.99 6.13 19.38
N GLY A 352 -22.57 7.33 19.78
CA GLY A 352 -22.95 8.58 19.13
C GLY A 352 -22.49 8.65 17.67
N ASN A 353 -21.26 8.29 17.37
CA ASN A 353 -20.74 8.24 16.00
C ASN A 353 -21.41 7.15 15.14
N ALA A 354 -21.64 5.97 15.72
CA ALA A 354 -22.36 4.90 15.05
C ALA A 354 -23.80 5.32 14.70
N TYR A 355 -24.51 5.94 15.63
CA TYR A 355 -25.86 6.48 15.40
C TYR A 355 -25.86 7.53 14.28
N ALA A 356 -24.93 8.50 14.33
CA ALA A 356 -24.80 9.51 13.28
C ALA A 356 -24.46 8.91 11.89
N ALA A 357 -23.70 7.80 11.85
CA ALA A 357 -23.47 7.07 10.62
C ALA A 357 -24.76 6.44 10.07
N PHE A 358 -25.58 5.83 10.93
CA PHE A 358 -26.89 5.31 10.54
C PHE A 358 -27.80 6.41 9.99
N GLU A 359 -27.89 7.56 10.66
CA GLU A 359 -28.67 8.70 10.16
C GLU A 359 -28.20 9.16 8.78
N SER A 360 -26.88 9.21 8.55
CA SER A 360 -26.31 9.55 7.23
C SER A 360 -26.67 8.52 6.16
N VAL A 361 -26.67 7.22 6.49
CA VAL A 361 -27.13 6.16 5.57
C VAL A 361 -28.60 6.34 5.20
N PHE A 362 -29.47 6.59 6.19
CA PHE A 362 -30.90 6.84 5.92
C PHE A 362 -31.08 8.09 5.06
N GLY A 363 -30.41 9.19 5.37
CA GLY A 363 -30.46 10.41 4.57
C GLY A 363 -30.01 10.15 3.11
N TRP A 364 -28.98 9.36 2.92
CA TRP A 364 -28.52 8.96 1.60
C TRP A 364 -29.56 8.08 0.87
N ILE A 365 -30.10 7.04 1.52
CA ILE A 365 -31.17 6.21 0.94
C ILE A 365 -32.36 7.08 0.52
N VAL A 366 -32.81 7.98 1.39
CA VAL A 366 -33.93 8.92 1.06
C VAL A 366 -33.59 9.75 -0.17
N SER A 367 -32.33 10.21 -0.32
CA SER A 367 -31.90 11.02 -1.47
C SER A 367 -31.90 10.27 -2.80
N LEU A 368 -31.86 8.93 -2.78
CA LEU A 368 -31.94 8.09 -3.98
C LEU A 368 -33.36 7.91 -4.53
N TYR A 369 -34.37 8.24 -3.73
CA TYR A 369 -35.77 8.07 -4.11
C TYR A 369 -36.41 9.40 -4.51
N PRO A 370 -37.10 9.47 -5.64
CA PRO A 370 -37.66 10.72 -6.16
C PRO A 370 -38.84 11.24 -5.33
N ASP A 371 -39.43 10.42 -4.48
CA ASP A 371 -40.58 10.81 -3.62
C ASP A 371 -40.21 10.73 -2.13
N PRO A 372 -39.74 11.85 -1.54
CA PRO A 372 -39.42 11.88 -0.11
C PRO A 372 -40.64 11.68 0.79
N SER A 373 -41.90 11.79 0.29
CA SER A 373 -43.12 11.59 1.08
C SER A 373 -43.25 10.14 1.55
N LEU A 374 -42.62 9.18 0.87
CA LEU A 374 -42.55 7.79 1.30
C LEU A 374 -41.90 7.63 2.68
N PHE A 375 -41.00 8.54 3.04
CA PHE A 375 -40.25 8.49 4.31
C PHE A 375 -40.85 9.39 5.40
N SER A 376 -41.79 10.30 5.04
CA SER A 376 -42.47 11.15 6.01
C SER A 376 -43.39 10.34 6.95
N ALA A 377 -43.72 9.10 6.55
CA ALA A 377 -44.47 8.15 7.38
C ALA A 377 -43.59 7.37 8.38
N LEU A 378 -42.26 7.49 8.30
CA LEU A 378 -41.34 6.88 9.28
C LEU A 378 -41.46 7.62 10.60
N GLY A 379 -42.06 6.97 11.57
CA GLY A 379 -42.33 7.49 12.92
C GLY A 379 -41.87 6.47 13.98
N HIS A 380 -42.48 6.56 15.16
CA HIS A 380 -42.18 5.65 16.27
C HIS A 380 -42.83 4.26 16.12
N ASN A 381 -43.57 4.00 15.04
CA ASN A 381 -44.28 2.74 14.82
C ASN A 381 -43.46 1.77 13.99
N ALA A 382 -42.75 0.84 14.64
CA ALA A 382 -41.88 -0.13 13.98
C ALA A 382 -42.53 -0.97 12.85
N PRO A 383 -43.77 -1.49 12.98
CA PRO A 383 -44.43 -2.23 11.91
C PRO A 383 -44.72 -1.39 10.66
N GLU A 384 -44.98 -0.11 10.82
CA GLU A 384 -45.26 0.81 9.72
C GLU A 384 -43.95 1.20 9.01
N ASN A 385 -42.89 1.45 9.76
CA ASN A 385 -41.56 1.67 9.26
C ASN A 385 -41.07 0.46 8.44
N ALA A 386 -41.27 -0.77 8.91
CA ALA A 386 -40.96 -1.99 8.20
C ALA A 386 -41.66 -2.07 6.84
N ARG A 387 -42.94 -1.74 6.76
CA ARG A 387 -43.69 -1.73 5.50
C ARG A 387 -43.17 -0.68 4.52
N VAL A 388 -42.77 0.50 5.00
CA VAL A 388 -42.16 1.55 4.17
C VAL A 388 -40.79 1.07 3.63
N LEU A 389 -39.98 0.49 4.48
CA LEU A 389 -38.66 -0.04 4.10
C LEU A 389 -38.79 -1.20 3.09
N GLN A 390 -39.76 -2.08 3.23
CA GLN A 390 -40.06 -3.14 2.26
C GLN A 390 -40.44 -2.58 0.89
N ARG A 391 -41.23 -1.48 0.83
CA ARG A 391 -41.59 -0.82 -0.43
C ARG A 391 -40.39 -0.25 -1.18
N VAL A 392 -39.34 0.12 -0.48
CA VAL A 392 -38.08 0.58 -1.06
C VAL A 392 -37.05 -0.54 -1.26
N GLY A 393 -37.45 -1.80 -1.14
CA GLY A 393 -36.64 -2.96 -1.46
C GLY A 393 -35.71 -3.44 -0.35
N VAL A 394 -35.90 -2.97 0.89
CA VAL A 394 -35.17 -3.52 2.05
C VAL A 394 -35.73 -4.92 2.35
N SER A 395 -34.86 -5.92 2.45
CA SER A 395 -35.30 -7.30 2.70
C SER A 395 -35.97 -7.50 4.05
N ASP A 396 -36.95 -8.43 4.12
CA ASP A 396 -37.68 -8.79 5.35
C ASP A 396 -36.77 -9.14 6.55
N LEU A 397 -35.54 -9.59 6.28
CA LEU A 397 -34.55 -9.92 7.29
C LEU A 397 -34.03 -8.68 8.05
N LEU A 398 -34.04 -7.50 7.42
CA LEU A 398 -33.59 -6.24 8.02
C LEU A 398 -34.75 -5.44 8.64
N CYS A 399 -36.00 -5.83 8.37
CA CYS A 399 -37.19 -5.19 8.89
C CYS A 399 -37.73 -5.85 10.17
N LYS A 400 -37.12 -6.94 10.62
CA LYS A 400 -37.40 -7.65 11.89
C LYS A 400 -36.46 -7.19 12.98
#